data_94908e5f8414fd1bf13c326fcd7c272a
#
_entry.id   94908e5f8414fd1bf13c326fcd7c272a
#
_cell.length_a   1.000
_cell.length_b   1.000
_cell.length_c   1.000
_cell.angle_alpha   90.00
_cell.angle_beta   90.00
_cell.angle_gamma   90.00
#
_symmetry.space_group_name_H-M   'P 1'
#
loop_
_entity.id
_entity.type
_entity.pdbx_description
1 polymer ?
#
loop_
_entity_poly.entity_id
_entity_poly.type
_entity_poly.pdbx_seq_one_letter_code
_entity_poly.pdbx_strand_id
1 'polypeptide(L)'
;MKRRVVVTGMGAVTPIGNTVEEFWNGIKTGKVGIGPITKFDTTDYKVKLAAEVKDFVGKERMDFKAAKRMELFSQYAVAAAKEAFADAGLDMEQEDPYRVGTIIGSGIGSLSCVEPVSY
;
A
#
# COMPACT_ATOMS: atom_id res chain seq x y z
N MET A 1 28.26 2.65 23.11
CA MET A 1 27.02 1.83 23.17
C MET A 1 26.42 1.69 21.78
N LYS A 2 26.16 0.48 21.32
CA LYS A 2 25.40 0.29 20.08
C LYS A 2 23.93 0.62 20.34
N ARG A 3 23.32 1.50 19.53
CA ARG A 3 21.88 1.79 19.59
C ARG A 3 21.09 0.55 19.14
N ARG A 4 20.07 0.18 19.89
CA ARG A 4 19.11 -0.84 19.47
C ARG A 4 17.98 -0.17 18.68
N VAL A 5 17.73 -0.69 17.50
CA VAL A 5 16.60 -0.28 16.67
C VAL A 5 15.65 -1.48 16.54
N VAL A 6 14.38 -1.26 16.75
CA VAL A 6 13.35 -2.32 16.73
C VAL A 6 12.18 -1.89 15.86
N VAL A 7 11.48 -2.86 15.26
CA VAL A 7 10.21 -2.65 14.57
C VAL A 7 9.11 -2.71 15.63
N THR A 8 8.29 -1.68 15.73
CA THR A 8 7.21 -1.57 16.72
C THR A 8 5.83 -1.74 16.10
N GLY A 9 5.70 -1.58 14.79
CA GLY A 9 4.44 -1.77 14.09
C GLY A 9 4.65 -1.99 12.61
N MET A 10 3.73 -2.69 11.98
CA MET A 10 3.77 -3.03 10.56
C MET A 10 2.43 -2.72 9.89
N GLY A 11 2.48 -2.42 8.60
CA GLY A 11 1.30 -2.28 7.75
C GLY A 11 1.61 -2.80 6.36
N ALA A 12 0.63 -3.41 5.71
CA ALA A 12 0.80 -4.01 4.41
C ALA A 12 -0.42 -3.85 3.50
N VAL A 13 -0.16 -3.61 2.22
CA VAL A 13 -1.13 -3.72 1.14
C VAL A 13 -0.48 -4.54 0.03
N THR A 14 -1.01 -5.72 -0.24
CA THR A 14 -0.39 -6.71 -1.13
C THR A 14 -1.42 -7.40 -2.02
N PRO A 15 -1.00 -8.06 -3.11
CA PRO A 15 -1.91 -8.85 -3.95
C PRO A 15 -2.60 -10.03 -3.25
N ILE A 16 -2.14 -10.44 -2.06
CA ILE A 16 -2.71 -11.57 -1.29
C ILE A 16 -3.38 -11.15 0.02
N GLY A 17 -3.34 -9.84 0.35
CA GLY A 17 -4.02 -9.29 1.52
C GLY A 17 -3.76 -7.79 1.66
N ASN A 18 -4.76 -7.07 2.14
CA ASN A 18 -4.75 -5.61 2.29
C ASN A 18 -4.45 -5.16 3.74
N THR A 19 -4.11 -6.10 4.61
CA THR A 19 -3.60 -5.91 5.96
C THR A 19 -2.46 -6.88 6.23
N VAL A 20 -1.68 -6.64 7.28
CA VAL A 20 -0.62 -7.58 7.72
C VAL A 20 -1.20 -8.95 8.05
N GLU A 21 -2.34 -9.00 8.73
CA GLU A 21 -3.01 -10.24 9.08
C GLU A 21 -3.44 -11.04 7.85
N GLU A 22 -4.11 -10.40 6.89
CA GLU A 22 -4.52 -11.03 5.65
C GLU A 22 -3.32 -11.50 4.83
N PHE A 23 -2.29 -10.68 4.72
CA PHE A 23 -1.04 -11.01 4.05
C PHE A 23 -0.38 -12.23 4.67
N TRP A 24 -0.26 -12.26 6.00
CA TRP A 24 0.33 -13.38 6.71
C TRP A 24 -0.48 -14.68 6.55
N ASN A 25 -1.80 -14.57 6.62
CA ASN A 25 -2.69 -15.70 6.37
C ASN A 25 -2.58 -16.19 4.91
N GLY A 26 -2.46 -15.26 3.95
CA GLY A 26 -2.19 -15.58 2.55
C GLY A 26 -0.90 -16.39 2.38
N ILE A 27 0.19 -15.99 3.05
CA ILE A 27 1.46 -16.73 3.03
C ILE A 27 1.28 -18.14 3.62
N LYS A 28 0.69 -18.25 4.81
CA LYS A 28 0.50 -19.55 5.49
C LYS A 28 -0.34 -20.54 4.67
N THR A 29 -1.30 -20.04 3.92
CA THR A 29 -2.21 -20.87 3.10
C THR A 29 -1.72 -21.08 1.68
N GLY A 30 -0.58 -20.48 1.30
CA GLY A 30 -0.06 -20.56 -0.07
C GLY A 30 -0.92 -19.84 -1.10
N LYS A 31 -1.60 -18.73 -0.70
CA LYS A 31 -2.44 -17.94 -1.60
C LYS A 31 -1.61 -17.33 -2.73
N VAL A 32 -2.04 -17.54 -3.96
CA VAL A 32 -1.38 -16.97 -5.15
C VAL A 32 -2.00 -15.62 -5.47
N GLY A 33 -1.17 -14.58 -5.51
CA GLY A 33 -1.59 -13.21 -5.87
C GLY A 33 -1.49 -12.90 -7.35
N ILE A 34 -0.82 -13.75 -8.13
CA ILE A 34 -0.63 -13.57 -9.57
C ILE A 34 -1.88 -14.05 -10.32
N GLY A 35 -2.32 -13.27 -11.28
CA GLY A 35 -3.47 -13.58 -12.13
C GLY A 35 -3.46 -12.76 -13.41
N PRO A 36 -4.46 -12.92 -14.28
CA PRO A 36 -4.61 -12.09 -15.46
C PRO A 36 -4.66 -10.60 -15.13
N ILE A 37 -3.97 -9.79 -15.94
CA ILE A 37 -4.02 -8.34 -15.83
C ILE A 37 -5.43 -7.86 -16.14
N THR A 38 -6.00 -7.02 -15.26
CA THR A 38 -7.37 -6.49 -15.41
C THR A 38 -7.41 -4.99 -15.70
N LYS A 39 -6.30 -4.28 -15.51
CA LYS A 39 -6.25 -2.82 -15.59
C LYS A 39 -6.20 -2.27 -17.02
N PHE A 40 -5.82 -3.09 -18.00
CA PHE A 40 -5.78 -2.72 -19.41
C PHE A 40 -5.89 -3.96 -20.31
N ASP A 41 -6.18 -3.76 -21.59
CA ASP A 41 -6.22 -4.83 -22.58
C ASP A 41 -4.81 -5.36 -22.88
N THR A 42 -4.62 -6.65 -22.68
CA THR A 42 -3.33 -7.34 -22.86
C THR A 42 -3.23 -8.13 -24.15
N THR A 43 -4.18 -7.98 -25.08
CA THR A 43 -4.28 -8.79 -26.30
C THR A 43 -2.97 -8.78 -27.09
N ASP A 44 -2.35 -7.61 -27.26
CA ASP A 44 -1.13 -7.42 -28.03
C ASP A 44 0.17 -7.59 -27.23
N TYR A 45 0.06 -7.93 -25.94
CA TYR A 45 1.23 -8.08 -25.07
C TYR A 45 1.62 -9.55 -24.88
N LYS A 46 2.92 -9.81 -24.80
CA LYS A 46 3.45 -11.16 -24.52
C LYS A 46 3.19 -11.57 -23.07
N VAL A 47 3.26 -10.63 -22.13
CA VAL A 47 3.01 -10.87 -20.70
C VAL A 47 1.56 -10.49 -20.39
N LYS A 48 0.82 -11.41 -19.82
CA LYS A 48 -0.62 -11.27 -19.53
C LYS A 48 -0.96 -11.46 -18.05
N LEU A 49 0.04 -11.71 -17.22
CA LEU A 49 -0.12 -11.98 -15.81
C LEU A 49 0.59 -10.90 -14.97
N ALA A 50 -0.04 -10.49 -13.89
CA ALA A 50 0.55 -9.61 -12.89
C ALA A 50 0.00 -9.92 -11.49
N ALA A 51 0.69 -9.45 -10.48
CA ALA A 51 0.22 -9.48 -9.11
C ALA A 51 -0.44 -8.12 -8.79
N GLU A 52 -1.74 -8.03 -9.00
CA GLU A 52 -2.53 -6.82 -8.73
C GLU A 52 -3.11 -6.86 -7.32
N VAL A 53 -3.13 -5.70 -6.64
CA VAL A 53 -3.88 -5.52 -5.39
C VAL A 53 -5.37 -5.61 -5.70
N LYS A 54 -6.09 -6.46 -4.96
CA LYS A 54 -7.51 -6.75 -5.14
C LYS A 54 -8.32 -6.20 -3.97
N ASP A 55 -9.57 -5.84 -4.26
CA ASP A 55 -10.56 -5.46 -3.24
C ASP A 55 -10.13 -4.31 -2.31
N PHE A 56 -9.21 -3.47 -2.77
CA PHE A 56 -8.77 -2.31 -2.01
C PHE A 56 -9.73 -1.13 -2.21
N VAL A 57 -10.28 -0.63 -1.13
CA VAL A 57 -11.20 0.51 -1.12
C VAL A 57 -10.62 1.63 -0.26
N GLY A 58 -10.00 2.62 -0.89
CA GLY A 58 -9.28 3.70 -0.18
C GLY A 58 -10.13 4.46 0.83
N LYS A 59 -11.41 4.73 0.52
CA LYS A 59 -12.35 5.42 1.42
C LYS A 59 -12.62 4.69 2.75
N GLU A 60 -12.34 3.39 2.81
CA GLU A 60 -12.49 2.59 4.04
C GLU A 60 -11.23 2.62 4.90
N ARG A 61 -10.12 3.06 4.33
CA ARG A 61 -8.80 3.07 4.98
C ARG A 61 -8.32 4.48 5.31
N MET A 62 -8.95 5.52 4.75
CA MET A 62 -8.59 6.91 4.95
C MET A 62 -9.78 7.83 4.71
N ASP A 63 -9.61 9.14 5.00
CA ASP A 63 -10.62 10.14 4.69
C ASP A 63 -11.02 10.14 3.20
N PHE A 64 -12.31 10.21 2.93
CA PHE A 64 -12.86 10.13 1.58
C PHE A 64 -12.35 11.23 0.65
N LYS A 65 -12.21 12.48 1.16
CA LYS A 65 -11.71 13.60 0.33
C LYS A 65 -10.23 13.43 0.02
N ALA A 66 -9.46 12.90 0.99
CA ALA A 66 -8.06 12.57 0.79
C ALA A 66 -7.91 11.45 -0.25
N ALA A 67 -8.67 10.35 -0.12
CA ALA A 67 -8.64 9.24 -1.05
C ALA A 67 -8.94 9.68 -2.50
N LYS A 68 -9.90 10.58 -2.69
CA LYS A 68 -10.25 11.12 -4.03
C LYS A 68 -9.14 11.92 -4.70
N ARG A 69 -8.21 12.48 -3.93
CA ARG A 69 -7.13 13.33 -4.44
C ARG A 69 -5.81 12.58 -4.60
N MET A 70 -5.78 11.32 -4.19
CA MET A 70 -4.59 10.49 -4.23
C MET A 70 -4.70 9.42 -5.29
N GLU A 71 -3.61 9.21 -6.02
CA GLU A 71 -3.43 8.03 -6.86
C GLU A 71 -3.31 6.76 -6.00
N LEU A 72 -3.60 5.60 -6.60
CA LEU A 72 -3.64 4.33 -5.86
C LEU A 72 -2.34 4.03 -5.10
N PHE A 73 -1.18 4.30 -5.68
CA PHE A 73 0.09 4.05 -4.98
C PHE A 73 0.23 4.86 -3.70
N SER A 74 -0.26 6.11 -3.70
CA SER A 74 -0.30 6.96 -2.51
C SER A 74 -1.34 6.45 -1.50
N GLN A 75 -2.49 5.97 -1.97
CA GLN A 75 -3.51 5.38 -1.11
C GLN A 75 -2.98 4.12 -0.41
N TYR A 76 -2.24 3.25 -1.11
CA TYR A 76 -1.60 2.07 -0.52
C TYR A 76 -0.60 2.46 0.56
N ALA A 77 0.25 3.46 0.29
CA ALA A 77 1.22 3.95 1.25
C ALA A 77 0.56 4.49 2.52
N VAL A 78 -0.48 5.32 2.37
CA VAL A 78 -1.21 5.89 3.51
C VAL A 78 -1.94 4.80 4.30
N ALA A 79 -2.57 3.83 3.63
CA ALA A 79 -3.27 2.73 4.29
C ALA A 79 -2.29 1.86 5.11
N ALA A 80 -1.16 1.48 4.53
CA ALA A 80 -0.12 0.72 5.22
C ALA A 80 0.51 1.51 6.39
N ALA A 81 0.78 2.81 6.19
CA ALA A 81 1.31 3.66 7.26
C ALA A 81 0.33 3.76 8.44
N LYS A 82 -0.96 3.96 8.18
CA LYS A 82 -1.97 4.02 9.25
C LYS A 82 -2.08 2.72 10.04
N GLU A 83 -2.03 1.58 9.35
CA GLU A 83 -1.99 0.28 10.01
C GLU A 83 -0.75 0.13 10.90
N ALA A 84 0.44 0.49 10.38
CA ALA A 84 1.68 0.44 11.12
C ALA A 84 1.67 1.37 12.36
N PHE A 85 1.11 2.57 12.25
CA PHE A 85 0.94 3.48 13.40
C PHE A 85 0.02 2.90 14.46
N ALA A 86 -1.10 2.32 14.06
CA ALA A 86 -2.04 1.68 14.98
C ALA A 86 -1.42 0.47 15.67
N ASP A 87 -0.71 -0.38 14.91
CA ASP A 87 -0.01 -1.56 15.43
C ASP A 87 1.11 -1.18 16.41
N ALA A 88 1.83 -0.08 16.13
CA ALA A 88 2.87 0.45 17.02
C ALA A 88 2.31 1.10 18.30
N GLY A 89 1.02 1.40 18.38
CA GLY A 89 0.42 2.11 19.50
C GLY A 89 0.91 3.56 19.63
N LEU A 90 1.36 4.19 18.54
CA LEU A 90 1.83 5.57 18.55
C LEU A 90 0.67 6.56 18.71
N ASP A 91 0.80 7.41 19.71
CA ASP A 91 -0.10 8.54 19.95
C ASP A 91 0.65 9.86 19.69
N MET A 92 0.36 10.48 18.57
CA MET A 92 1.04 11.70 18.13
C MET A 92 0.75 12.91 19.02
N GLU A 93 -0.24 12.85 19.91
CA GLU A 93 -0.47 13.90 20.90
C GLU A 93 0.53 13.80 22.08
N GLN A 94 1.12 12.62 22.27
CA GLN A 94 2.09 12.35 23.34
C GLN A 94 3.54 12.27 22.83
N GLU A 95 3.73 12.13 21.53
CA GLU A 95 5.05 12.02 20.92
C GLU A 95 5.64 13.40 20.59
N ASP A 96 6.96 13.52 20.67
CA ASP A 96 7.66 14.70 20.16
C ASP A 96 7.66 14.68 18.62
N PRO A 97 6.93 15.58 17.95
CA PRO A 97 6.81 15.58 16.48
C PRO A 97 8.14 15.81 15.76
N TYR A 98 9.13 16.41 16.41
CA TYR A 98 10.47 16.59 15.85
C TYR A 98 11.31 15.30 15.86
N ARG A 99 10.83 14.27 16.55
CA ARG A 99 11.48 12.96 16.62
C ARG A 99 10.78 11.87 15.81
N VAL A 100 9.63 12.19 15.22
CA VAL A 100 8.88 11.28 14.37
C VAL A 100 8.99 11.72 12.93
N GLY A 101 9.52 10.87 12.08
CA GLY A 101 9.69 11.13 10.65
C GLY A 101 8.99 10.07 9.79
N THR A 102 8.56 10.47 8.60
CA THR A 102 7.99 9.57 7.61
C THR A 102 8.84 9.58 6.34
N ILE A 103 9.23 8.40 5.89
CA ILE A 103 9.97 8.23 4.64
C ILE A 103 9.22 7.19 3.80
N ILE A 104 8.74 7.59 2.62
CA ILE A 104 8.05 6.72 1.68
C ILE A 104 8.75 6.82 0.33
N GLY A 105 9.15 5.67 -0.21
CA GLY A 105 9.76 5.58 -1.53
C GLY A 105 8.79 4.99 -2.56
N SER A 106 8.89 5.44 -3.81
CA SER A 106 8.20 4.88 -4.95
C SER A 106 9.13 4.86 -6.16
N GLY A 107 9.14 3.77 -6.93
CA GLY A 107 10.01 3.67 -8.11
C GLY A 107 9.58 4.59 -9.24
N ILE A 108 8.28 4.62 -9.56
CA ILE A 108 7.73 5.35 -10.71
C ILE A 108 6.48 6.17 -10.32
N GLY A 109 5.81 5.81 -9.25
CA GLY A 109 4.51 6.39 -8.88
C GLY A 109 3.37 5.77 -9.69
N SER A 110 2.68 6.58 -10.49
CA SER A 110 1.57 6.14 -11.34
C SER A 110 1.83 6.52 -12.80
N LEU A 111 1.89 5.53 -13.67
CA LEU A 111 1.99 5.77 -15.12
C LEU A 111 0.70 6.38 -15.70
N SER A 112 -0.45 6.03 -15.14
CA SER A 112 -1.73 6.60 -15.55
C SER A 112 -1.84 8.11 -15.34
N CYS A 113 -1.06 8.67 -14.43
CA CYS A 113 -0.96 10.12 -14.24
C CYS A 113 -0.09 10.81 -15.31
N VAL A 114 0.81 10.05 -15.93
CA VAL A 114 1.81 10.59 -16.89
C VAL A 114 1.34 10.41 -18.33
N GLU A 115 0.53 9.40 -18.60
CA GLU A 115 -0.08 9.21 -19.92
C GLU A 115 -1.00 10.39 -20.22
N PRO A 116 -0.75 11.13 -21.33
CA PRO A 116 -1.70 12.15 -21.75
C PRO A 116 -3.05 11.47 -22.04
N VAL A 117 -4.09 11.93 -21.37
CA VAL A 117 -5.46 11.51 -21.70
C VAL A 117 -5.72 11.98 -23.11
N SER A 118 -5.52 11.11 -24.10
CA SER A 118 -5.95 11.36 -25.47
C SER A 118 -7.47 11.26 -25.47
N TYR A 119 -8.12 12.42 -25.57
CA TYR A 119 -9.54 12.56 -25.88
C TYR A 119 -9.79 12.35 -27.37
#